data_63fe8929f298a670b20707739271fc82
#
_entry.id   63fe8929f298a670b20707739271fc82
#
_cell.length_a   1.000
_cell.length_b   1.000
_cell.length_c   1.000
_cell.angle_alpha   90.00
_cell.angle_beta   90.00
_cell.angle_gamma   90.00
#
_symmetry.space_group_name_H-M   'P 1'
#
loop_
_entity.id
_entity.type
_entity.pdbx_description
1 polymer ?
#
loop_
_entity_poly.entity_id
_entity_poly.type
_entity_poly.pdbx_seq_one_letter_code
_entity_poly.pdbx_strand_id
1 'polypeptide(L)' 'MKGKCQCCGYYTVENEYDICPVCFWERDDNVSPDCAGGANSICLIEAQKNYRKYGACEEKWVSKVRLP' A
#
# COMPACT_ATOMS: atom_id res chain seq x y z
N MET A 1 4.95 5.60 17.02
CA MET A 1 5.21 4.21 16.70
C MET A 1 4.59 3.87 15.34
N LYS A 2 5.35 3.22 14.48
CA LYS A 2 4.85 2.88 13.14
C LYS A 2 3.86 1.71 13.20
N GLY A 3 2.85 1.78 12.38
CA GLY A 3 1.88 0.71 12.22
C GLY A 3 2.18 -0.16 11.01
N LYS A 4 1.52 -1.31 10.94
CA LYS A 4 1.70 -2.26 9.85
C LYS A 4 1.02 -1.76 8.58
N CYS A 5 1.75 -1.75 7.47
CA CYS A 5 1.19 -1.42 6.18
C CYS A 5 0.23 -2.53 5.73
N GLN A 6 -0.96 -2.15 5.32
CA GLN A 6 -1.98 -3.11 4.90
C GLN A 6 -1.56 -3.90 3.67
N CYS A 7 -0.75 -3.30 2.81
CA CYS A 7 -0.35 -3.92 1.54
C CYS A 7 0.86 -4.84 1.69
N CYS A 8 2.00 -4.31 2.14
CA CYS A 8 3.24 -5.07 2.19
C CYS A 8 3.51 -5.74 3.53
N GLY A 9 2.86 -5.29 4.59
CA GLY A 9 3.01 -5.90 5.90
C GLY A 9 4.16 -5.38 6.75
N TYR A 10 4.98 -4.48 6.22
CA TYR A 10 6.05 -3.87 7.00
C TYR A 10 5.52 -2.72 7.84
N TYR A 11 6.21 -2.41 8.93
CA TYR A 11 5.78 -1.36 9.87
C TYR A 11 6.33 -0.03 9.38
N THR A 12 5.63 0.61 8.43
CA THR A 12 6.12 1.78 7.73
C THR A 12 5.19 2.98 7.77
N VAL A 13 3.94 2.81 8.24
CA VAL A 13 2.95 3.87 8.25
C VAL A 13 2.48 4.13 9.67
N GLU A 14 2.19 5.38 10.00
CA GLU A 14 1.83 5.77 11.36
C GLU A 14 0.41 6.29 11.43
N ASN A 15 0.04 7.15 10.48
CA ASN A 15 -1.26 7.80 10.46
C ASN A 15 -2.05 7.41 9.24
N GLU A 16 -3.38 7.64 9.29
CA GLU A 16 -4.23 7.46 8.12
C GLU A 16 -3.71 8.35 6.99
N TYR A 17 -3.73 7.84 5.78
CA TYR A 17 -3.24 8.49 4.55
C TYR A 17 -1.73 8.62 4.47
N ASP A 18 -0.97 8.04 5.39
CA ASP A 18 0.47 7.93 5.21
C ASP A 18 0.78 7.01 4.03
N ILE A 19 1.78 7.39 3.25
CA ILE A 19 2.19 6.59 2.09
C ILE A 19 3.38 5.73 2.50
N CYS A 20 3.23 4.41 2.29
CA CYS A 20 4.29 3.47 2.61
C CYS A 20 5.46 3.60 1.65
N PRO A 21 6.69 3.83 2.14
CA PRO A 21 7.85 3.96 1.24
C PRO A 21 8.26 2.64 0.59
N VAL A 22 7.79 1.51 1.12
CA VAL A 22 8.17 0.19 0.60
C VAL A 22 7.29 -0.23 -0.58
N CYS A 23 5.98 0.01 -0.51
CA CYS A 23 5.05 -0.42 -1.56
C CYS A 23 4.27 0.73 -2.19
N PHE A 24 4.34 1.91 -1.61
CA PHE A 24 3.64 3.12 -2.06
C PHE A 24 2.13 3.08 -1.86
N TRP A 25 1.65 2.17 -1.02
CA TRP A 25 0.24 2.12 -0.63
C TRP A 25 -0.07 3.27 0.32
N GLU A 26 -1.16 3.98 0.06
CA GLU A 26 -1.63 5.04 0.97
C GLU A 26 -2.60 4.40 1.96
N ARG A 27 -2.28 4.49 3.25
CA ARG A 27 -3.09 3.88 4.30
C ARG A 27 -4.49 4.48 4.30
N ASP A 28 -5.50 3.64 4.23
CA ASP A 28 -6.89 4.05 4.25
C ASP A 28 -7.69 3.04 5.07
N ASP A 29 -8.12 3.46 6.24
CA ASP A 29 -8.82 2.58 7.19
C ASP A 29 -10.33 2.52 6.92
N ASN A 30 -10.84 3.32 5.98
CA ASN A 30 -12.27 3.45 5.74
C ASN A 30 -12.78 2.68 4.53
N VAL A 31 -11.91 1.97 3.82
CA VAL A 31 -12.28 1.26 2.59
C VAL A 31 -12.09 -0.23 2.81
N SER A 32 -13.08 -1.01 2.36
CA SER A 32 -12.99 -2.48 2.44
C SER A 32 -11.88 -3.00 1.54
N PRO A 33 -11.21 -4.10 1.92
CA PRO A 33 -10.08 -4.62 1.13
C PRO A 33 -10.43 -5.01 -0.31
N ASP A 34 -11.69 -5.31 -0.58
CA ASP A 34 -12.14 -5.70 -1.92
C ASP A 34 -12.76 -4.54 -2.71
N CYS A 35 -12.71 -3.32 -2.17
CA CYS A 35 -13.30 -2.15 -2.83
C CYS A 35 -12.23 -1.14 -3.21
N ALA A 36 -12.32 -0.62 -4.43
CA ALA A 36 -11.52 0.52 -4.86
C ALA A 36 -12.30 1.81 -4.58
N GLY A 37 -11.66 2.95 -4.80
CA GLY A 37 -12.32 4.24 -4.69
C GLY A 37 -11.99 5.04 -3.45
N GLY A 38 -11.11 4.55 -2.58
CA GLY A 38 -10.62 5.32 -1.44
C GLY A 38 -9.40 6.15 -1.82
N ALA A 39 -8.43 6.22 -0.93
CA ALA A 39 -7.19 6.97 -1.15
C ALA A 39 -6.37 6.41 -2.30
N ASN A 40 -6.54 5.12 -2.60
CA ASN A 40 -5.82 4.44 -3.68
C ASN A 40 -6.77 4.14 -4.83
N SER A 41 -6.24 4.06 -6.05
CA SER A 41 -7.05 3.81 -7.23
C SER A 41 -7.44 2.33 -7.40
N ILE A 42 -6.81 1.44 -6.64
CA ILE A 42 -7.11 0.01 -6.70
C ILE A 42 -7.46 -0.48 -5.29
N CYS A 43 -8.07 -1.66 -5.20
CA CYS A 43 -8.40 -2.24 -3.91
C CYS A 43 -7.16 -2.86 -3.25
N LEU A 44 -7.24 -3.07 -1.93
CA LEU A 44 -6.13 -3.60 -1.17
C LEU A 44 -5.72 -5.00 -1.64
N ILE A 45 -6.70 -5.84 -1.96
CA ILE A 45 -6.41 -7.21 -2.43
C ILE A 45 -5.58 -7.16 -3.70
N GLU A 46 -5.94 -6.28 -4.64
CA GLU A 46 -5.18 -6.10 -5.87
C GLU A 46 -3.78 -5.56 -5.58
N ALA A 47 -3.70 -4.60 -4.65
CA ALA A 47 -2.41 -4.02 -4.26
C ALA A 47 -1.48 -5.07 -3.66
N GLN A 48 -2.01 -5.97 -2.84
CA GLN A 48 -1.21 -7.04 -2.24
C GLN A 48 -0.67 -8.00 -3.29
N LYS A 49 -1.48 -8.32 -4.30
CA LYS A 49 -1.04 -9.15 -5.43
C LYS A 49 0.07 -8.45 -6.21
N ASN A 50 -0.12 -7.16 -6.48
CA ASN A 50 0.86 -6.36 -7.21
C ASN A 50 2.18 -6.26 -6.45
N TYR A 51 2.13 -6.10 -5.14
CA TYR A 51 3.34 -6.04 -4.34
C TYR A 51 4.15 -7.34 -4.46
N ARG A 52 3.47 -8.48 -4.41
CA ARG A 52 4.15 -9.77 -4.56
C ARG A 52 4.78 -9.93 -5.94
N LYS A 53 4.20 -9.30 -6.96
CA LYS A 53 4.66 -9.42 -8.34
C LYS A 53 5.69 -8.37 -8.72
N TYR A 54 5.48 -7.12 -8.31
CA TYR A 54 6.29 -5.98 -8.76
C TYR A 54 7.14 -5.36 -7.65
N GLY A 55 6.82 -5.60 -6.39
CA GLY A 55 7.48 -4.91 -5.27
C GLY A 55 6.85 -3.56 -4.97
N ALA A 56 5.67 -3.27 -5.53
CA ALA A 56 4.93 -2.05 -5.28
C ALA A 56 3.43 -2.35 -5.37
N CYS A 57 2.59 -1.47 -4.82
CA CYS A 57 1.15 -1.68 -4.85
C CYS A 57 0.57 -1.53 -6.25
N GLU A 58 1.27 -0.81 -7.13
CA GLU A 58 0.94 -0.72 -8.54
C GLU A 58 2.22 -0.68 -9.35
N GLU A 59 2.18 -1.22 -10.56
CA GLU A 59 3.36 -1.28 -11.43
C GLU A 59 3.96 0.11 -11.68
N LYS A 60 3.12 1.13 -11.80
CA LYS A 60 3.57 2.49 -12.06
C LYS A 60 4.43 3.08 -10.94
N TRP A 61 4.43 2.47 -9.76
CA TRP A 61 5.17 2.98 -8.60
C TRP A 61 6.49 2.25 -8.36
N VAL A 62 6.87 1.28 -9.21
CA VAL A 62 8.07 0.48 -8.96
C VAL A 62 9.34 1.32 -8.89
N SER A 63 9.38 2.47 -9.58
CA SER A 63 10.54 3.36 -9.53
C SER A 63 10.53 4.31 -8.33
N LYS A 64 9.44 4.31 -7.57
CA LYS A 64 9.26 5.23 -6.44
C LYS A 64 9.44 4.55 -5.09
N VAL A 65 9.43 3.23 -5.06
CA VAL A 65 9.46 2.48 -3.80
C VAL A 65 10.89 2.13 -3.41
N ARG A 66 11.05 1.75 -2.14
CA ARG A 66 12.34 1.39 -1.56
C ARG A 66 12.26 0.00 -0.98
N LEU A 67 13.43 -0.65 -0.84
CA LEU A 67 13.50 -1.92 -0.13
C LEU A 67 13.17 -1.70 1.34
N PRO A 68 12.54 -2.68 1.98
CA PRO A 68 12.19 -2.57 3.40
C PRO A 68 13.41 -2.56 4.32
#